data_b824a6bb09afc1ff9080e8cb713d65f0
#
_entry.id   b824a6bb09afc1ff9080e8cb713d65f0
#
_cell.length_a   1.000
_cell.length_b   1.000
_cell.length_c   1.000
_cell.angle_alpha   90.00
_cell.angle_beta   90.00
_cell.angle_gamma   90.00
#
_symmetry.space_group_name_H-M   'P 1'
#
loop_
_entity.id
_entity.type
_entity.pdbx_description
1 polymer ?
#
loop_
_entity_poly.entity_id
_entity_poly.type
_entity_poly.pdbx_seq_one_letter_code
_entity_poly.pdbx_strand_id
1 'polypeptide(L)'
;MQTHFVLKNLPFLLCSWCGDSSVGPYLKTEDGKKHKIYVIALIDDASRYIVGIDVFFNDNFVNLMSVMKAAVAKFGVPKLFNFDNGSSYKNKQMDLLAARIGSTVHYAQPYTPTQKAKVERWFRTMKDQWMAGLDMRDFHTLDKLRGSLYTYVSQYNQRIHSSLNGRSPQERYFSEPDCFLRLPEDKIDQSVVFPLTV
;
A
#
# COMPACT_ATOMS: atom_id res chain seq x y z
N MET A 1 -16.21 -33.89 7.51
CA MET A 1 -16.73 -33.12 6.36
C MET A 1 -16.27 -31.68 6.53
N GLN A 2 -15.09 -31.35 6.00
CA GLN A 2 -14.56 -29.98 6.05
C GLN A 2 -15.10 -29.23 4.83
N THR A 3 -16.00 -28.30 5.08
CA THR A 3 -16.49 -27.37 4.07
C THR A 3 -15.38 -26.40 3.68
N HIS A 4 -14.74 -26.66 2.55
CA HIS A 4 -13.94 -25.65 1.84
C HIS A 4 -14.88 -24.53 1.42
N PHE A 5 -14.93 -23.47 2.21
CA PHE A 5 -15.61 -22.24 1.83
C PHE A 5 -14.78 -21.58 0.73
N VAL A 6 -15.18 -21.86 -0.51
CA VAL A 6 -14.63 -21.18 -1.69
C VAL A 6 -15.14 -19.75 -1.65
N LEU A 7 -14.28 -18.81 -1.30
CA LEU A 7 -14.50 -17.35 -1.35
C LEU A 7 -14.59 -16.83 -2.80
N LYS A 8 -15.34 -17.54 -3.66
CA LYS A 8 -15.72 -17.07 -4.99
C LYS A 8 -17.05 -16.34 -4.83
N ASN A 9 -17.06 -15.03 -5.03
CA ASN A 9 -18.23 -14.13 -5.06
C ASN A 9 -18.67 -13.51 -3.71
N LEU A 10 -17.77 -12.82 -3.02
CA LEU A 10 -18.20 -11.90 -1.97
C LEU A 10 -17.95 -10.45 -2.43
N PRO A 11 -18.95 -9.56 -2.29
CA PRO A 11 -18.79 -8.11 -2.53
C PRO A 11 -17.75 -7.45 -1.62
N PHE A 12 -17.17 -8.20 -0.67
CA PHE A 12 -16.08 -7.80 0.21
C PHE A 12 -14.72 -7.59 -0.50
N LEU A 13 -14.51 -8.13 -1.70
CA LEU A 13 -13.29 -7.91 -2.47
C LEU A 13 -13.18 -6.48 -3.03
N LEU A 14 -14.28 -5.75 -3.08
CA LEU A 14 -14.36 -4.41 -3.66
C LEU A 14 -13.83 -3.30 -2.75
N CYS A 15 -13.45 -3.59 -1.49
CA CYS A 15 -13.02 -2.59 -0.51
C CYS A 15 -11.86 -3.13 0.33
N SER A 16 -10.94 -3.80 -0.30
CA SER A 16 -9.82 -4.46 0.37
C SER A 16 -8.50 -3.90 -0.14
N TRP A 17 -7.66 -3.44 0.76
CA TRP A 17 -6.31 -3.01 0.44
C TRP A 17 -5.28 -4.02 0.90
N CYS A 18 -4.37 -4.38 -0.01
CA CYS A 18 -3.20 -5.18 0.31
C CYS A 18 -2.01 -4.27 0.53
N GLY A 19 -1.31 -4.44 1.64
CA GLY A 19 -0.11 -3.69 1.97
C GLY A 19 1.12 -4.59 2.02
N ASP A 20 2.23 -4.06 1.54
CA ASP A 20 3.54 -4.72 1.65
C ASP A 20 4.66 -3.70 1.50
N SER A 21 5.88 -4.13 1.81
CA SER A 21 7.09 -3.36 1.60
C SER A 21 8.08 -4.09 0.71
N SER A 22 8.92 -3.33 0.05
CA SER A 22 10.00 -3.87 -0.77
C SER A 22 11.25 -3.03 -0.65
N VAL A 23 12.38 -3.68 -0.77
CA VAL A 23 13.66 -2.99 -0.91
C VAL A 23 13.65 -2.21 -2.23
N GLY A 24 13.87 -0.91 -2.12
CA GLY A 24 14.05 0.03 -3.22
C GLY A 24 15.53 0.21 -3.59
N PRO A 25 15.86 1.31 -4.26
CA PRO A 25 17.24 1.61 -4.64
C PRO A 25 18.09 1.97 -3.42
N TYR A 26 19.40 2.05 -3.61
CA TYR A 26 20.31 2.64 -2.64
C TYR A 26 20.47 4.12 -2.94
N LEU A 27 20.21 4.96 -1.94
CA LEU A 27 20.38 6.41 -2.02
C LEU A 27 21.72 6.81 -1.43
N LYS A 28 22.52 7.57 -2.18
CA LYS A 28 23.73 8.22 -1.67
C LYS A 28 23.37 9.65 -1.29
N THR A 29 23.35 9.93 0.01
CA THR A 29 23.05 11.25 0.57
C THR A 29 24.24 12.22 0.41
N GLU A 30 24.00 13.50 0.62
CA GLU A 30 25.01 14.58 0.46
C GLU A 30 26.24 14.38 1.35
N ASP A 31 26.07 13.72 2.52
CA ASP A 31 27.17 13.34 3.41
C ASP A 31 28.02 12.16 2.88
N GLY A 32 27.72 11.69 1.67
CA GLY A 32 28.43 10.60 1.00
C GLY A 32 28.03 9.20 1.46
N LYS A 33 27.17 9.06 2.46
CA LYS A 33 26.70 7.76 2.94
C LYS A 33 25.69 7.12 1.99
N LYS A 34 25.75 5.79 1.91
CA LYS A 34 24.84 4.98 1.10
C LYS A 34 23.78 4.33 1.98
N HIS A 35 22.53 4.68 1.75
CA HIS A 35 21.38 4.20 2.52
C HIS A 35 20.53 3.29 1.69
N LYS A 36 20.08 2.19 2.29
CA LYS A 36 19.07 1.32 1.74
C LYS A 36 17.71 2.00 1.88
N ILE A 37 16.94 2.04 0.80
CA ILE A 37 15.60 2.61 0.79
C ILE A 37 14.58 1.48 0.80
N TYR A 38 13.47 1.70 1.47
CA TYR A 38 12.30 0.83 1.47
C TYR A 38 11.12 1.56 0.84
N VAL A 39 10.38 0.84 0.01
CA VAL A 39 9.12 1.31 -0.58
C VAL A 39 8.00 0.59 0.15
N ILE A 40 7.09 1.34 0.76
CA ILE A 40 5.86 0.80 1.37
C ILE A 40 4.71 1.18 0.46
N ALA A 41 3.87 0.21 0.09
CA ALA A 41 2.75 0.43 -0.81
C ALA A 41 1.46 -0.25 -0.31
N LEU A 42 0.34 0.42 -0.59
CA LEU A 42 -1.02 -0.10 -0.44
C LEU A 42 -1.67 -0.14 -1.80
N ILE A 43 -2.16 -1.30 -2.20
CA ILE A 43 -2.85 -1.53 -3.47
C ILE A 43 -4.29 -1.98 -3.22
N ASP A 44 -5.23 -1.41 -3.94
CA ASP A 44 -6.60 -1.92 -3.95
C ASP A 44 -6.68 -3.27 -4.67
N ASP A 45 -7.23 -4.26 -3.98
CA ASP A 45 -7.21 -5.65 -4.45
C ASP A 45 -8.04 -5.86 -5.72
N ALA A 46 -9.12 -5.12 -5.92
CA ALA A 46 -9.99 -5.26 -7.08
C ALA A 46 -9.45 -4.53 -8.32
N SER A 47 -9.05 -3.28 -8.15
CA SER A 47 -8.67 -2.39 -9.25
C SER A 47 -7.18 -2.36 -9.56
N ARG A 48 -6.33 -2.85 -8.67
CA ARG A 48 -4.86 -2.69 -8.75
C ARG A 48 -4.39 -1.24 -8.59
N TYR A 49 -5.28 -0.33 -8.23
CA TYR A 49 -4.95 1.07 -7.99
C TYR A 49 -4.05 1.21 -6.76
N ILE A 50 -2.96 1.93 -6.90
CA ILE A 50 -2.08 2.24 -5.76
C ILE A 50 -2.72 3.39 -4.98
N VAL A 51 -3.27 3.07 -3.82
CA VAL A 51 -3.96 4.02 -2.94
C VAL A 51 -3.01 4.71 -1.97
N GLY A 52 -1.90 4.08 -1.64
CA GLY A 52 -0.87 4.65 -0.76
C GLY A 52 0.51 4.16 -1.13
N ILE A 53 1.49 5.05 -1.07
CA ILE A 53 2.89 4.71 -1.33
C ILE A 53 3.80 5.78 -0.76
N ASP A 54 4.95 5.36 -0.25
CA ASP A 54 6.05 6.27 0.09
C ASP A 54 7.39 5.52 0.18
N VAL A 55 8.49 6.28 0.30
CA VAL A 55 9.86 5.79 0.46
C VAL A 55 10.42 6.18 1.81
N PHE A 56 11.18 5.26 2.42
CA PHE A 56 11.72 5.42 3.77
C PHE A 56 13.12 4.82 3.89
N PHE A 57 13.88 5.28 4.88
CA PHE A 57 15.14 4.63 5.28
C PHE A 57 14.92 3.34 6.09
N ASN A 58 13.73 3.13 6.64
CA ASN A 58 13.40 1.98 7.47
C ASN A 58 12.03 1.42 7.09
N ASP A 59 11.90 0.10 7.17
CA ASP A 59 10.64 -0.62 7.06
C ASP A 59 10.12 -0.94 8.48
N ASN A 60 9.31 -0.04 9.02
CA ASN A 60 8.75 -0.17 10.35
C ASN A 60 7.27 0.22 10.40
N PHE A 61 6.62 -0.10 11.52
CA PHE A 61 5.20 0.17 11.75
C PHE A 61 4.83 1.66 11.62
N VAL A 62 5.69 2.57 12.08
CA VAL A 62 5.43 4.02 12.04
C VAL A 62 5.33 4.51 10.59
N ASN A 63 6.23 4.06 9.72
CA ASN A 63 6.24 4.40 8.31
C ASN A 63 5.04 3.80 7.58
N LEU A 64 4.67 2.56 7.89
CA LEU A 64 3.45 1.95 7.37
C LEU A 64 2.21 2.77 7.79
N MET A 65 2.13 3.16 9.05
CA MET A 65 1.02 3.99 9.55
C MET A 65 0.91 5.33 8.83
N SER A 66 2.04 5.98 8.50
CA SER A 66 2.01 7.24 7.76
C SER A 66 1.41 7.06 6.35
N VAL A 67 1.77 5.96 5.66
CA VAL A 67 1.19 5.61 4.35
C VAL A 67 -0.30 5.30 4.48
N MET A 68 -0.69 4.52 5.50
CA MET A 68 -2.10 4.21 5.76
C MET A 68 -2.92 5.46 6.06
N LYS A 69 -2.41 6.36 6.93
CA LYS A 69 -3.06 7.62 7.28
C LYS A 69 -3.31 8.46 6.03
N ALA A 70 -2.31 8.65 5.19
CA ALA A 70 -2.43 9.42 3.96
C ALA A 70 -3.45 8.79 2.98
N ALA A 71 -3.43 7.47 2.84
CA ALA A 71 -4.38 6.76 1.98
C ALA A 71 -5.82 6.86 2.51
N VAL A 72 -6.03 6.65 3.81
CA VAL A 72 -7.36 6.76 4.46
C VAL A 72 -7.91 8.18 4.35
N ALA A 73 -7.07 9.20 4.57
CA ALA A 73 -7.47 10.60 4.44
C ALA A 73 -7.97 10.92 3.03
N LYS A 74 -7.33 10.36 2.01
CA LYS A 74 -7.65 10.65 0.62
C LYS A 74 -8.81 9.82 0.07
N PHE A 75 -8.87 8.54 0.42
CA PHE A 75 -9.76 7.57 -0.23
C PHE A 75 -10.83 6.99 0.71
N GLY A 76 -10.75 7.25 2.00
CA GLY A 76 -11.61 6.62 3.02
C GLY A 76 -11.03 5.30 3.54
N VAL A 77 -11.74 4.68 4.47
CA VAL A 77 -11.32 3.45 5.16
C VAL A 77 -11.79 2.23 4.38
N PRO A 78 -10.89 1.31 4.00
CA PRO A 78 -11.31 0.04 3.41
C PRO A 78 -11.98 -0.85 4.46
N LYS A 79 -12.83 -1.76 4.05
CA LYS A 79 -13.42 -2.77 4.94
C LYS A 79 -12.37 -3.74 5.48
N LEU A 80 -11.33 -3.99 4.70
CA LEU A 80 -10.31 -4.99 5.00
C LEU A 80 -8.91 -4.52 4.59
N PHE A 81 -7.97 -4.65 5.51
CA PHE A 81 -6.55 -4.60 5.21
C PHE A 81 -5.98 -6.02 5.17
N ASN A 82 -5.23 -6.34 4.11
CA ASN A 82 -4.49 -7.59 4.00
C ASN A 82 -3.00 -7.30 4.11
N PHE A 83 -2.37 -7.84 5.14
CA PHE A 83 -0.93 -7.74 5.37
C PHE A 83 -0.29 -9.12 5.50
N ASP A 84 1.03 -9.16 5.54
CA ASP A 84 1.73 -10.36 5.93
C ASP A 84 1.85 -10.52 7.46
N ASN A 85 2.49 -11.63 7.87
CA ASN A 85 2.75 -11.91 9.27
C ASN A 85 4.05 -11.23 9.77
N GLY A 86 4.66 -10.33 9.01
CA GLY A 86 5.84 -9.59 9.44
C GLY A 86 5.58 -8.73 10.67
N SER A 87 6.59 -8.54 11.50
CA SER A 87 6.46 -7.77 12.76
C SER A 87 6.04 -6.32 12.55
N SER A 88 6.36 -5.73 11.39
CA SER A 88 5.91 -4.39 11.01
C SER A 88 4.41 -4.31 10.78
N TYR A 89 3.75 -5.43 10.47
CA TYR A 89 2.34 -5.51 10.14
C TYR A 89 1.53 -6.15 11.25
N LYS A 90 1.99 -7.30 11.78
CA LYS A 90 1.26 -8.08 12.78
C LYS A 90 1.66 -7.67 14.20
N ASN A 91 0.92 -6.71 14.75
CA ASN A 91 1.10 -6.25 16.13
C ASN A 91 -0.23 -5.73 16.69
N LYS A 92 -0.32 -5.63 18.03
CA LYS A 92 -1.54 -5.17 18.73
C LYS A 92 -1.97 -3.75 18.34
N GLN A 93 -1.02 -2.90 17.96
CA GLN A 93 -1.30 -1.53 17.55
C GLN A 93 -2.05 -1.49 16.22
N MET A 94 -1.71 -2.38 15.28
CA MET A 94 -2.42 -2.53 14.02
C MET A 94 -3.87 -2.98 14.23
N ASP A 95 -4.08 -3.99 15.07
CA ASP A 95 -5.43 -4.50 15.35
C ASP A 95 -6.30 -3.42 16.01
N LEU A 96 -5.73 -2.67 16.96
CA LEU A 96 -6.41 -1.56 17.62
C LEU A 96 -6.71 -0.42 16.65
N LEU A 97 -5.77 -0.07 15.78
CA LEU A 97 -5.96 0.95 14.77
C LEU A 97 -7.12 0.59 13.84
N ALA A 98 -7.09 -0.63 13.29
CA ALA A 98 -8.13 -1.10 12.38
C ALA A 98 -9.52 -1.08 13.05
N ALA A 99 -9.62 -1.56 14.29
CA ALA A 99 -10.86 -1.53 15.05
C ALA A 99 -11.38 -0.09 15.26
N ARG A 100 -10.49 0.86 15.58
CA ARG A 100 -10.86 2.27 15.79
C ARG A 100 -11.39 2.96 14.53
N ILE A 101 -10.86 2.60 13.37
CA ILE A 101 -11.31 3.18 12.09
C ILE A 101 -12.45 2.39 11.45
N GLY A 102 -12.94 1.31 12.08
CA GLY A 102 -14.02 0.49 11.57
C GLY A 102 -13.62 -0.46 10.44
N SER A 103 -12.35 -0.87 10.40
CA SER A 103 -11.80 -1.81 9.44
C SER A 103 -11.43 -3.14 10.12
N THR A 104 -11.18 -4.16 9.31
CA THR A 104 -10.65 -5.46 9.75
C THR A 104 -9.25 -5.66 9.19
N VAL A 105 -8.38 -6.35 9.93
CA VAL A 105 -7.08 -6.79 9.42
C VAL A 105 -7.09 -8.30 9.22
N HIS A 106 -6.65 -8.71 8.06
CA HIS A 106 -6.37 -10.10 7.75
C HIS A 106 -4.87 -10.28 7.52
N TYR A 107 -4.28 -11.22 8.22
CA TYR A 107 -2.88 -11.60 8.05
C TYR A 107 -2.78 -12.85 7.18
N ALA A 108 -2.05 -12.75 6.07
CA ALA A 108 -1.92 -13.85 5.11
C ALA A 108 -1.38 -15.11 5.80
N GLN A 109 -2.08 -16.22 5.63
CA GLN A 109 -1.62 -17.52 6.13
C GLN A 109 -0.34 -17.93 5.40
N PRO A 110 0.61 -18.56 6.09
CA PRO A 110 1.75 -19.20 5.42
C PRO A 110 1.24 -20.14 4.32
N TYR A 111 1.91 -20.12 3.16
CA TYR A 111 1.57 -20.96 1.99
C TYR A 111 0.23 -20.67 1.29
N THR A 112 -0.35 -19.49 1.46
CA THR A 112 -1.49 -19.02 0.65
C THR A 112 -1.08 -17.92 -0.35
N PRO A 113 -0.45 -18.27 -1.48
CA PRO A 113 0.20 -17.30 -2.37
C PRO A 113 -0.77 -16.36 -3.08
N THR A 114 -2.05 -16.69 -3.14
CA THR A 114 -3.04 -15.91 -3.91
C THR A 114 -3.35 -14.55 -3.32
N GLN A 115 -3.23 -14.38 -2.00
CA GLN A 115 -3.64 -13.16 -1.30
C GLN A 115 -2.64 -12.00 -1.47
N LYS A 116 -1.35 -12.32 -1.64
CA LYS A 116 -0.28 -11.34 -1.82
C LYS A 116 0.21 -11.19 -3.26
N ALA A 117 -0.10 -12.15 -4.12
CA ALA A 117 0.42 -12.20 -5.48
C ALA A 117 0.25 -10.89 -6.28
N LYS A 118 -0.71 -10.05 -5.91
CA LYS A 118 -1.01 -8.79 -6.59
C LYS A 118 -0.01 -7.70 -6.22
N VAL A 119 0.22 -7.49 -4.94
CA VAL A 119 1.19 -6.48 -4.46
C VAL A 119 2.62 -6.90 -4.78
N GLU A 120 2.94 -8.19 -4.65
CA GLU A 120 4.25 -8.72 -5.04
C GLU A 120 4.53 -8.55 -6.54
N ARG A 121 3.52 -8.83 -7.38
CA ARG A 121 3.61 -8.61 -8.83
C ARG A 121 3.79 -7.14 -9.16
N TRP A 122 3.08 -6.26 -8.45
CA TRP A 122 3.24 -4.83 -8.61
C TRP A 122 4.66 -4.38 -8.25
N PHE A 123 5.22 -4.84 -7.12
CA PHE A 123 6.61 -4.52 -6.75
C PHE A 123 7.62 -5.00 -7.79
N ARG A 124 7.40 -6.17 -8.40
CA ARG A 124 8.23 -6.63 -9.53
C ARG A 124 8.15 -5.65 -10.69
N THR A 125 6.94 -5.28 -11.10
CA THR A 125 6.73 -4.31 -12.19
C THR A 125 7.36 -2.95 -11.87
N MET A 126 7.23 -2.46 -10.64
CA MET A 126 7.86 -1.23 -10.19
C MET A 126 9.40 -1.31 -10.28
N LYS A 127 9.99 -2.42 -9.86
CA LYS A 127 11.45 -2.62 -9.97
C LYS A 127 11.91 -2.61 -11.42
N ASP A 128 11.20 -3.31 -12.28
CA ASP A 128 11.56 -3.45 -13.69
C ASP A 128 11.36 -2.14 -14.49
N GLN A 129 10.37 -1.34 -14.13
CA GLN A 129 10.00 -0.14 -14.91
C GLN A 129 10.50 1.17 -14.30
N TRP A 130 10.36 1.36 -12.99
CA TRP A 130 10.79 2.58 -12.31
C TRP A 130 12.24 2.47 -11.84
N MET A 131 12.53 1.45 -11.03
CA MET A 131 13.82 1.35 -10.36
C MET A 131 14.97 1.11 -11.34
N ALA A 132 14.75 0.27 -12.37
CA ALA A 132 15.75 -0.01 -13.41
C ALA A 132 16.04 1.20 -14.32
N GLY A 133 15.09 2.14 -14.42
CA GLY A 133 15.25 3.37 -15.21
C GLY A 133 15.88 4.55 -14.44
N LEU A 134 16.16 4.40 -13.13
CA LEU A 134 16.73 5.48 -12.33
C LEU A 134 18.22 5.64 -12.55
N ASP A 135 18.67 6.85 -12.90
CA ASP A 135 20.07 7.24 -12.69
C ASP A 135 20.23 7.77 -11.26
N MET A 136 20.75 6.92 -10.37
CA MET A 136 20.88 7.27 -8.96
C MET A 136 21.85 8.42 -8.68
N ARG A 137 22.58 8.92 -9.70
CA ARG A 137 23.42 10.12 -9.58
C ARG A 137 22.57 11.39 -9.49
N ASP A 138 21.32 11.34 -9.94
CA ASP A 138 20.39 12.47 -9.89
C ASP A 138 19.63 12.57 -8.56
N PHE A 139 19.76 11.55 -7.71
CA PHE A 139 18.98 11.44 -6.47
C PHE A 139 19.90 11.47 -5.25
N HIS A 140 19.82 12.56 -4.46
CA HIS A 140 20.59 12.74 -3.22
C HIS A 140 19.70 12.90 -1.98
N THR A 141 18.40 13.05 -2.17
CA THR A 141 17.42 13.22 -1.09
C THR A 141 16.23 12.28 -1.27
N LEU A 142 15.60 11.89 -0.15
CA LEU A 142 14.34 11.11 -0.20
C LEU A 142 13.25 11.82 -0.97
N ASP A 143 13.18 13.17 -0.86
CA ASP A 143 12.10 13.94 -1.50
C ASP A 143 12.20 13.90 -3.02
N LYS A 144 13.41 13.99 -3.59
CA LYS A 144 13.58 13.81 -5.05
C LYS A 144 13.17 12.39 -5.48
N LEU A 145 13.59 11.38 -4.73
CA LEU A 145 13.26 9.99 -5.03
C LEU A 145 11.74 9.76 -4.91
N ARG A 146 11.11 10.31 -3.86
CA ARG A 146 9.66 10.29 -3.63
C ARG A 146 8.89 10.91 -4.79
N GLY A 147 9.30 12.08 -5.27
CA GLY A 147 8.69 12.75 -6.42
C GLY A 147 8.73 11.89 -7.68
N SER A 148 9.88 11.25 -7.96
CA SER A 148 10.02 10.31 -9.08
C SER A 148 9.08 9.10 -8.94
N LEU A 149 8.99 8.52 -7.74
CA LEU A 149 8.09 7.39 -7.47
C LEU A 149 6.62 7.79 -7.66
N TYR A 150 6.21 8.96 -7.16
CA TYR A 150 4.83 9.44 -7.31
C TYR A 150 4.46 9.68 -8.78
N THR A 151 5.40 10.20 -9.58
CA THR A 151 5.20 10.35 -11.03
C THR A 151 5.00 8.99 -11.69
N TYR A 152 5.83 8.01 -11.39
CA TYR A 152 5.68 6.65 -11.89
C TYR A 152 4.34 6.03 -11.49
N VAL A 153 3.94 6.14 -10.23
CA VAL A 153 2.67 5.59 -9.72
C VAL A 153 1.46 6.26 -10.37
N SER A 154 1.51 7.57 -10.60
CA SER A 154 0.46 8.28 -11.34
C SER A 154 0.30 7.71 -12.75
N GLN A 155 1.40 7.51 -13.46
CA GLN A 155 1.39 6.90 -14.79
C GLN A 155 0.92 5.44 -14.77
N TYR A 156 1.36 4.65 -13.77
CA TYR A 156 0.91 3.27 -13.58
C TYR A 156 -0.61 3.21 -13.38
N ASN A 157 -1.15 4.05 -12.50
CA ASN A 157 -2.58 4.07 -12.20
C ASN A 157 -3.45 4.44 -13.42
N GLN A 158 -2.91 5.17 -14.39
CA GLN A 158 -3.60 5.60 -15.62
C GLN A 158 -3.39 4.65 -16.80
N ARG A 159 -2.40 3.77 -16.74
CA ARG A 159 -2.10 2.84 -17.84
C ARG A 159 -3.08 1.68 -17.88
N ILE A 160 -3.50 1.28 -19.08
CA ILE A 160 -4.29 0.07 -19.29
C ILE A 160 -3.58 -1.14 -18.69
N HIS A 161 -4.31 -1.92 -17.89
CA HIS A 161 -3.80 -3.10 -17.22
C HIS A 161 -4.42 -4.37 -17.81
N SER A 162 -3.58 -5.33 -18.21
CA SER A 162 -3.99 -6.56 -18.91
C SER A 162 -5.05 -7.38 -18.17
N SER A 163 -5.04 -7.38 -16.83
CA SER A 163 -6.02 -8.13 -16.02
C SER A 163 -7.32 -7.36 -15.72
N LEU A 164 -7.50 -6.17 -16.27
CA LEU A 164 -8.66 -5.29 -16.00
C LEU A 164 -9.56 -5.09 -17.23
N ASN A 165 -9.55 -6.04 -18.16
CA ASN A 165 -10.39 -6.03 -19.36
C ASN A 165 -10.29 -4.70 -20.15
N GLY A 166 -9.06 -4.24 -20.38
CA GLY A 166 -8.80 -3.03 -21.16
C GLY A 166 -8.98 -1.72 -20.39
N ARG A 167 -9.17 -1.77 -19.07
CA ARG A 167 -9.25 -0.57 -18.20
C ARG A 167 -7.92 -0.30 -17.51
N SER A 168 -7.74 0.95 -17.11
CA SER A 168 -6.68 1.32 -16.19
C SER A 168 -7.10 1.03 -14.73
N PRO A 169 -6.13 0.90 -13.80
CA PRO A 169 -6.41 0.85 -12.37
C PRO A 169 -7.30 2.01 -11.90
N GLN A 170 -7.03 3.23 -12.39
CA GLN A 170 -7.79 4.42 -12.05
C GLN A 170 -9.25 4.32 -12.51
N GLU A 171 -9.50 3.98 -13.77
CA GLU A 171 -10.86 3.80 -14.29
C GLU A 171 -11.62 2.73 -13.52
N ARG A 172 -10.96 1.62 -13.20
CA ARG A 172 -11.58 0.53 -12.44
C ARG A 172 -11.88 0.95 -11.01
N TYR A 173 -10.98 1.66 -10.33
CA TYR A 173 -11.14 2.12 -8.95
C TYR A 173 -12.31 3.09 -8.80
N PHE A 174 -12.39 4.09 -9.66
CA PHE A 174 -13.43 5.12 -9.59
C PHE A 174 -14.78 4.72 -10.24
N SER A 175 -14.85 3.59 -10.94
CA SER A 175 -16.11 3.06 -11.49
C SER A 175 -16.90 2.23 -10.49
N GLU A 176 -16.34 1.86 -9.36
CA GLU A 176 -17.03 1.07 -8.33
C GLU A 176 -17.84 1.98 -7.40
N PRO A 177 -18.94 1.46 -6.84
CA PRO A 177 -19.67 2.15 -5.80
C PRO A 177 -18.75 2.54 -4.64
N ASP A 178 -18.98 3.69 -4.04
CA ASP A 178 -18.23 4.14 -2.86
C ASP A 178 -18.51 3.20 -1.68
N CYS A 179 -17.61 2.26 -1.48
CA CYS A 179 -17.70 1.26 -0.41
C CYS A 179 -16.78 1.60 0.77
N PHE A 180 -16.07 2.73 0.69
CA PHE A 180 -15.16 3.18 1.71
C PHE A 180 -15.86 4.07 2.74
N LEU A 181 -15.61 3.79 4.02
CA LEU A 181 -16.08 4.65 5.10
C LEU A 181 -15.25 5.95 5.10
N ARG A 182 -15.91 7.08 4.92
CA ARG A 182 -15.26 8.39 5.03
C ARG A 182 -15.24 8.82 6.49
N LEU A 183 -14.04 9.01 7.03
CA LEU A 183 -13.86 9.59 8.35
C LEU A 183 -13.87 11.13 8.25
N PRO A 184 -14.43 11.83 9.23
CA PRO A 184 -14.25 13.27 9.37
C PRO A 184 -12.77 13.63 9.49
N GLU A 185 -12.35 14.75 8.91
CA GLU A 185 -10.95 15.19 8.90
C GLU A 185 -10.36 15.32 10.30
N ASP A 186 -11.15 15.84 11.24
CA ASP A 186 -10.76 15.97 12.65
C ASP A 186 -10.41 14.63 13.30
N LYS A 187 -11.04 13.53 12.89
CA LYS A 187 -10.71 12.19 13.37
C LYS A 187 -9.46 11.60 12.73
N ILE A 188 -9.13 12.01 11.50
CA ILE A 188 -7.92 11.53 10.81
C ILE A 188 -6.68 12.17 11.42
N ASP A 189 -6.75 13.45 11.79
CA ASP A 189 -5.62 14.19 12.37
C ASP A 189 -5.44 13.97 13.88
N GLN A 190 -6.47 13.50 14.57
CA GLN A 190 -6.34 13.22 16.00
C GLN A 190 -5.38 12.04 16.23
N SER A 191 -4.43 12.25 17.13
CA SER A 191 -3.50 11.23 17.65
C SER A 191 -4.21 9.97 18.20
N VAL A 192 -5.52 10.05 18.41
CA VAL A 192 -6.38 8.96 18.89
C VAL A 192 -6.56 7.86 17.84
N VAL A 193 -6.65 8.20 16.55
CA VAL A 193 -6.85 7.23 15.47
C VAL A 193 -5.51 6.72 14.94
N PHE A 194 -4.56 7.64 14.71
CA PHE A 194 -3.20 7.33 14.32
C PHE A 194 -2.25 7.92 15.38
N PRO A 195 -2.01 7.21 16.50
CA PRO A 195 -1.15 7.74 17.55
C PRO A 195 0.24 8.03 16.96
N LEU A 196 0.67 9.28 17.15
CA LEU A 196 2.07 9.64 16.94
C LEU A 196 2.86 8.83 17.96
N THR A 197 3.56 7.82 17.51
CA THR A 197 4.53 7.13 18.36
C THR A 197 5.67 8.09 18.64
N VAL A 198 5.82 8.44 19.92
CA VAL A 198 7.00 9.10 20.47
C VAL A 198 8.17 8.13 20.44
#